data_c1591b3d67f0e48aa287502375612b43
#
_entry.id   c1591b3d67f0e48aa287502375612b43
#
_cell.length_a   1.000
_cell.length_b   1.000
_cell.length_c   1.000
_cell.angle_alpha   90.00
_cell.angle_beta   90.00
_cell.angle_gamma   90.00
#
_symmetry.space_group_name_H-M   'P 1'
#
loop_
_entity.id
_entity.type
_entity.pdbx_description
1 polymer ?
#
loop_
_entity_poly.entity_id
_entity_poly.type
_entity_poly.pdbx_seq_one_letter_code
_entity_poly.pdbx_strand_id
1 'polypeptide(L)'
;GIPIVQTLKESLTGNRITSLEGILNGTGNYILSEMTSKGVSFAPALAEAQEKGYAEADPTLDIDGFDTAHKLVLLIRLAWGVDYPYTKMPIEGIRNLDKMDIDFAREFGYRIKLLGRARMRDGKLEAGVFPTLVNHTYLLARVGGAYNAVRVEGNAVGSLFLHGLGAGSLPTASAVLGDLISIARQNNKLN
;
A
#
# COMPACT_ATOMS: atom_id res chain seq x y z
N GLY A 1 3.62 3.41 10.22
CA GLY A 1 4.89 2.77 10.51
C GLY A 1 5.93 2.95 9.42
N ILE A 2 5.57 2.79 8.14
CA ILE A 2 6.51 3.00 7.01
C ILE A 2 6.71 4.51 6.79
N PRO A 3 7.97 5.04 6.78
CA PRO A 3 8.24 6.49 6.72
C PRO A 3 8.10 7.07 5.30
N ILE A 4 7.06 6.70 4.56
CA ILE A 4 6.85 7.12 3.16
C ILE A 4 6.61 8.62 3.03
N VAL A 5 5.92 9.23 4.00
CA VAL A 5 5.63 10.67 3.99
C VAL A 5 6.93 11.48 4.05
N GLN A 6 7.81 11.16 5.00
CA GLN A 6 9.11 11.82 5.14
C GLN A 6 10.02 11.54 3.94
N THR A 7 9.99 10.30 3.43
CA THR A 7 10.75 9.92 2.23
C THR A 7 10.37 10.80 1.03
N LEU A 8 9.08 11.00 0.77
CA LEU A 8 8.61 11.83 -0.34
C LEU A 8 8.89 13.32 -0.11
N LYS A 9 8.70 13.81 1.13
CA LYS A 9 8.84 15.23 1.47
C LYS A 9 10.29 15.72 1.59
N GLU A 10 11.20 14.84 1.98
CA GLU A 10 12.58 15.21 2.33
C GLU A 10 13.61 14.47 1.48
N SER A 11 13.62 13.14 1.53
CA SER A 11 14.69 12.34 0.91
C SER A 11 14.65 12.37 -0.62
N LEU A 12 13.46 12.47 -1.22
CA LEU A 12 13.28 12.44 -2.68
C LEU A 12 13.06 13.81 -3.32
N THR A 13 13.27 14.89 -2.60
CA THR A 13 13.07 16.27 -3.12
C THR A 13 13.92 16.60 -4.35
N GLY A 14 15.06 15.94 -4.53
CA GLY A 14 15.90 16.07 -5.73
C GLY A 14 15.42 15.24 -6.93
N ASN A 15 14.29 14.55 -6.81
CA ASN A 15 13.75 13.67 -7.86
C ASN A 15 12.41 14.16 -8.37
N ARG A 16 12.15 13.91 -9.66
CA ARG A 16 10.79 13.88 -10.18
C ARG A 16 10.25 12.47 -10.02
N ILE A 17 9.18 12.32 -9.25
CA ILE A 17 8.51 11.03 -9.10
C ILE A 17 7.75 10.73 -10.39
N THR A 18 8.00 9.57 -10.96
CA THR A 18 7.37 9.11 -12.21
C THR A 18 6.24 8.13 -11.96
N SER A 19 6.39 7.27 -10.95
CA SER A 19 5.32 6.37 -10.51
C SER A 19 5.43 6.03 -9.03
N LEU A 20 4.30 5.64 -8.47
CA LEU A 20 4.13 5.14 -7.13
C LEU A 20 3.13 3.99 -7.16
N GLU A 21 3.47 2.88 -6.54
CA GLU A 21 2.56 1.75 -6.36
C GLU A 21 2.78 1.11 -4.99
N GLY A 22 1.71 0.61 -4.38
CA GLY A 22 1.87 0.04 -3.05
C GLY A 22 0.73 -0.83 -2.58
N ILE A 23 1.08 -1.72 -1.66
CA ILE A 23 0.16 -2.44 -0.78
C ILE A 23 -0.04 -1.55 0.44
N LEU A 24 -1.11 -0.75 0.42
CA LEU A 24 -1.37 0.30 1.41
C LEU A 24 -2.33 -0.13 2.51
N ASN A 25 -2.92 -1.32 2.40
CA ASN A 25 -3.84 -1.89 3.37
C ASN A 25 -3.37 -3.27 3.84
N GLY A 26 -3.14 -3.42 5.14
CA GLY A 26 -2.64 -4.65 5.75
C GLY A 26 -3.70 -5.75 5.82
N THR A 27 -4.97 -5.41 6.09
CA THR A 27 -6.10 -6.34 6.16
C THR A 27 -6.31 -7.04 4.84
N GLY A 28 -6.43 -6.27 3.75
CA GLY A 28 -6.60 -6.83 2.41
C GLY A 28 -5.41 -7.71 1.99
N ASN A 29 -4.18 -7.28 2.30
CA ASN A 29 -3.00 -8.09 2.00
C ASN A 29 -2.95 -9.39 2.83
N TYR A 30 -3.37 -9.34 4.09
CA TYR A 30 -3.48 -10.54 4.93
C TYR A 30 -4.45 -11.55 4.30
N ILE A 31 -5.67 -11.12 3.96
CA ILE A 31 -6.70 -11.98 3.34
C ILE A 31 -6.16 -12.63 2.06
N LEU A 32 -5.60 -11.85 1.13
CA LEU A 32 -5.02 -12.38 -0.11
C LEU A 32 -3.85 -13.34 0.13
N SER A 33 -3.07 -13.10 1.19
CA SER A 33 -1.96 -13.98 1.57
C SER A 33 -2.47 -15.34 2.08
N GLU A 34 -3.53 -15.34 2.90
CA GLU A 34 -4.13 -16.57 3.40
C GLU A 34 -4.82 -17.38 2.27
N MET A 35 -5.54 -16.70 1.38
CA MET A 35 -6.10 -17.32 0.18
C MET A 35 -5.01 -18.00 -0.67
N THR A 36 -3.88 -17.32 -0.84
CA THR A 36 -2.76 -17.81 -1.65
C THR A 36 -2.02 -18.98 -0.99
N SER A 37 -1.72 -18.87 0.31
CA SER A 37 -0.86 -19.83 1.02
C SER A 37 -1.60 -21.08 1.45
N LYS A 38 -2.86 -20.93 1.90
CA LYS A 38 -3.69 -22.05 2.38
C LYS A 38 -4.64 -22.60 1.33
N GLY A 39 -4.82 -21.91 0.19
CA GLY A 39 -5.76 -22.31 -0.85
C GLY A 39 -7.23 -22.24 -0.40
N VAL A 40 -7.54 -21.35 0.55
CA VAL A 40 -8.90 -21.13 1.05
C VAL A 40 -9.62 -20.06 0.23
N SER A 41 -10.95 -20.04 0.27
CA SER A 41 -11.77 -19.00 -0.34
C SER A 41 -11.75 -17.71 0.50
N PHE A 42 -12.34 -16.64 -0.04
CA PHE A 42 -12.35 -15.30 0.59
C PHE A 42 -13.02 -15.30 1.98
N ALA A 43 -14.18 -15.94 2.13
CA ALA A 43 -14.93 -15.89 3.38
C ALA A 43 -14.19 -16.50 4.59
N PRO A 44 -13.59 -17.71 4.51
CA PRO A 44 -12.75 -18.25 5.57
C PRO A 44 -11.51 -17.39 5.86
N ALA A 45 -10.87 -16.82 4.83
CA ALA A 45 -9.70 -15.94 5.02
C ALA A 45 -10.08 -14.65 5.74
N LEU A 46 -11.24 -14.06 5.44
CA LEU A 46 -11.78 -12.91 6.14
C LEU A 46 -12.11 -13.23 7.61
N ALA A 47 -12.78 -14.37 7.86
CA ALA A 47 -13.12 -14.80 9.21
C ALA A 47 -11.87 -14.96 10.08
N GLU A 48 -10.83 -15.58 9.53
CA GLU A 48 -9.53 -15.70 10.23
C GLU A 48 -8.87 -14.34 10.49
N ALA A 49 -8.96 -13.41 9.53
CA ALA A 49 -8.47 -12.04 9.71
C ALA A 49 -9.19 -11.32 10.86
N GLN A 50 -10.51 -11.51 10.98
CA GLN A 50 -11.32 -10.96 12.08
C GLN A 50 -10.95 -11.58 13.43
N GLU A 51 -10.83 -12.91 13.50
CA GLU A 51 -10.43 -13.61 14.71
C GLU A 51 -9.06 -13.15 15.24
N LYS A 52 -8.12 -12.89 14.33
CA LYS A 52 -6.77 -12.41 14.66
C LYS A 52 -6.68 -10.90 14.88
N GLY A 53 -7.78 -10.16 14.73
CA GLY A 53 -7.83 -8.71 14.92
C GLY A 53 -7.19 -7.90 13.78
N TYR A 54 -6.94 -8.50 12.62
CA TYR A 54 -6.50 -7.77 11.41
C TYR A 54 -7.65 -7.11 10.66
N ALA A 55 -8.87 -7.64 10.78
CA ALA A 55 -10.08 -7.06 10.21
C ALA A 55 -11.08 -6.73 11.32
N GLU A 56 -11.74 -5.59 11.20
CA GLU A 56 -12.86 -5.20 12.06
C GLU A 56 -14.14 -5.98 11.68
N ALA A 57 -15.20 -5.86 12.51
CA ALA A 57 -16.50 -6.48 12.23
C ALA A 57 -17.10 -6.00 10.90
N ASP A 58 -16.93 -4.72 10.58
CA ASP A 58 -17.22 -4.17 9.25
C ASP A 58 -15.92 -3.82 8.52
N PRO A 59 -15.42 -4.72 7.68
CA PRO A 59 -14.15 -4.53 6.96
C PRO A 59 -14.32 -3.82 5.61
N THR A 60 -15.47 -3.22 5.32
CA THR A 60 -15.84 -2.67 4.01
C THR A 60 -14.80 -1.71 3.45
N LEU A 61 -14.28 -0.78 4.27
CA LEU A 61 -13.25 0.17 3.82
C LEU A 61 -11.98 -0.52 3.33
N ASP A 62 -11.61 -1.64 3.96
CA ASP A 62 -10.40 -2.39 3.64
C ASP A 62 -10.59 -3.24 2.38
N ILE A 63 -11.64 -4.09 2.38
CA ILE A 63 -11.85 -5.10 1.34
C ILE A 63 -12.38 -4.52 0.03
N ASP A 64 -13.07 -3.38 0.06
CA ASP A 64 -13.55 -2.68 -1.14
C ASP A 64 -12.53 -1.66 -1.67
N GLY A 65 -11.36 -1.53 -1.01
CA GLY A 65 -10.23 -0.75 -1.49
C GLY A 65 -10.26 0.75 -1.16
N PHE A 66 -11.23 1.21 -0.41
CA PHE A 66 -11.40 2.64 -0.08
C PHE A 66 -10.29 3.16 0.83
N ASP A 67 -9.84 2.39 1.83
CA ASP A 67 -8.70 2.78 2.67
C ASP A 67 -7.42 2.95 1.83
N THR A 68 -7.19 2.02 0.89
CA THR A 68 -6.07 2.12 -0.07
C THR A 68 -6.17 3.39 -0.92
N ALA A 69 -7.37 3.73 -1.40
CA ALA A 69 -7.60 4.92 -2.21
C ALA A 69 -7.38 6.21 -1.43
N HIS A 70 -7.85 6.29 -0.18
CA HIS A 70 -7.62 7.45 0.69
C HIS A 70 -6.12 7.69 0.91
N LYS A 71 -5.36 6.63 1.21
CA LYS A 71 -3.91 6.71 1.37
C LYS A 71 -3.21 7.10 0.06
N LEU A 72 -3.66 6.55 -1.07
CA LEU A 72 -3.10 6.88 -2.38
C LEU A 72 -3.26 8.36 -2.73
N VAL A 73 -4.43 8.98 -2.46
CA VAL A 73 -4.65 10.42 -2.67
C VAL A 73 -3.65 11.26 -1.89
N LEU A 74 -3.39 10.90 -0.62
CA LEU A 74 -2.37 11.58 0.19
C LEU A 74 -0.97 11.45 -0.41
N LEU A 75 -0.62 10.26 -0.89
CA LEU A 75 0.68 10.04 -1.53
C LEU A 75 0.81 10.79 -2.86
N ILE A 76 -0.26 10.87 -3.64
CA ILE A 76 -0.32 11.68 -4.87
C ILE A 76 -0.05 13.15 -4.56
N ARG A 77 -0.69 13.68 -3.53
CA ARG A 77 -0.46 15.06 -3.08
C ARG A 77 1.00 15.32 -2.71
N LEU A 78 1.61 14.38 -1.99
CA LEU A 78 3.01 14.49 -1.57
C LEU A 78 3.99 14.36 -2.73
N ALA A 79 3.72 13.47 -3.69
CA ALA A 79 4.63 13.19 -4.79
C ALA A 79 4.56 14.21 -5.94
N TRP A 80 3.38 14.76 -6.22
CA TRP A 80 3.15 15.64 -7.39
C TRP A 80 2.49 16.98 -7.07
N GLY A 81 2.13 17.24 -5.80
CA GLY A 81 1.43 18.47 -5.40
C GLY A 81 0.00 18.58 -5.96
N VAL A 82 -0.58 17.47 -6.44
CA VAL A 82 -1.91 17.45 -7.10
C VAL A 82 -2.97 17.04 -6.11
N ASP A 83 -4.06 17.82 -6.04
CA ASP A 83 -5.29 17.42 -5.36
C ASP A 83 -6.10 16.51 -6.28
N TYR A 84 -5.83 15.21 -6.20
CA TYR A 84 -6.56 14.23 -7.00
C TYR A 84 -7.96 14.00 -6.43
N PRO A 85 -9.04 14.20 -7.21
CA PRO A 85 -10.39 14.03 -6.70
C PRO A 85 -10.68 12.54 -6.46
N TYR A 86 -10.79 12.16 -5.20
CA TYR A 86 -11.08 10.80 -4.77
C TYR A 86 -12.30 10.18 -5.49
N THR A 87 -13.36 10.98 -5.70
CA THR A 87 -14.60 10.53 -6.35
C THR A 87 -14.42 10.16 -7.84
N LYS A 88 -13.30 10.53 -8.46
CA LYS A 88 -12.96 10.18 -9.85
C LYS A 88 -11.96 9.03 -9.93
N MET A 89 -11.49 8.52 -8.78
CA MET A 89 -10.56 7.39 -8.76
C MET A 89 -11.31 6.09 -9.03
N PRO A 90 -10.94 5.31 -10.04
CA PRO A 90 -11.46 3.96 -10.19
C PRO A 90 -10.95 3.10 -9.05
N ILE A 91 -11.86 2.42 -8.36
CA ILE A 91 -11.56 1.59 -7.19
C ILE A 91 -12.27 0.25 -7.37
N GLU A 92 -11.50 -0.81 -7.31
CA GLU A 92 -11.99 -2.19 -7.25
C GLU A 92 -11.34 -2.89 -6.07
N GLY A 93 -12.15 -3.47 -5.19
CA GLY A 93 -11.70 -4.21 -4.02
C GLY A 93 -11.45 -5.70 -4.29
N ILE A 94 -11.28 -6.45 -3.20
CA ILE A 94 -10.97 -7.89 -3.26
C ILE A 94 -12.16 -8.79 -2.94
N ARG A 95 -13.33 -8.22 -2.62
CA ARG A 95 -14.53 -8.96 -2.19
C ARG A 95 -14.98 -10.04 -3.18
N ASN A 96 -14.84 -9.77 -4.47
CA ASN A 96 -15.32 -10.62 -5.56
C ASN A 96 -14.26 -11.62 -6.07
N LEU A 97 -13.06 -11.62 -5.48
CA LEU A 97 -12.03 -12.60 -5.83
C LEU A 97 -12.38 -13.96 -5.23
N ASP A 98 -12.28 -14.98 -6.05
CA ASP A 98 -12.48 -16.34 -5.60
C ASP A 98 -11.16 -17.15 -5.58
N LYS A 99 -11.27 -18.38 -5.11
CA LYS A 99 -10.12 -19.29 -5.04
C LYS A 99 -9.55 -19.59 -6.43
N MET A 100 -10.38 -19.63 -7.45
CA MET A 100 -9.99 -19.98 -8.82
C MET A 100 -9.11 -18.87 -9.41
N ASP A 101 -9.41 -17.58 -9.13
CA ASP A 101 -8.56 -16.45 -9.52
C ASP A 101 -7.16 -16.58 -8.93
N ILE A 102 -7.07 -16.92 -7.65
CA ILE A 102 -5.80 -17.12 -6.94
C ILE A 102 -5.01 -18.30 -7.53
N ASP A 103 -5.68 -19.42 -7.81
CA ASP A 103 -5.04 -20.62 -8.34
C ASP A 103 -4.53 -20.38 -9.77
N PHE A 104 -5.29 -19.74 -10.65
CA PHE A 104 -4.83 -19.35 -11.99
C PHE A 104 -3.69 -18.35 -11.93
N ALA A 105 -3.78 -17.29 -11.11
CA ALA A 105 -2.69 -16.37 -10.95
C ALA A 105 -1.38 -17.10 -10.58
N ARG A 106 -1.45 -18.04 -9.64
CA ARG A 106 -0.30 -18.84 -9.20
C ARG A 106 0.26 -19.72 -10.32
N GLU A 107 -0.61 -20.39 -11.07
CA GLU A 107 -0.22 -21.26 -12.19
C GLU A 107 0.57 -20.49 -13.26
N PHE A 108 0.15 -19.26 -13.56
CA PHE A 108 0.85 -18.37 -14.51
C PHE A 108 2.03 -17.60 -13.91
N GLY A 109 2.43 -17.89 -12.67
CA GLY A 109 3.60 -17.25 -12.03
C GLY A 109 3.32 -15.86 -11.46
N TYR A 110 2.07 -15.56 -11.12
CA TYR A 110 1.66 -14.29 -10.52
C TYR A 110 1.14 -14.48 -9.09
N ARG A 111 1.02 -13.35 -8.40
CA ARG A 111 0.28 -13.19 -7.15
C ARG A 111 -0.72 -12.06 -7.31
N ILE A 112 -1.92 -12.21 -6.78
CA ILE A 112 -2.89 -11.10 -6.73
C ILE A 112 -2.58 -10.25 -5.50
N LYS A 113 -2.44 -8.95 -5.72
CA LYS A 113 -2.26 -7.93 -4.68
C LYS A 113 -3.25 -6.79 -4.90
N LEU A 114 -3.83 -6.25 -3.83
CA LEU A 114 -4.58 -5.00 -3.93
C LEU A 114 -3.58 -3.85 -3.96
N LEU A 115 -3.42 -3.21 -5.12
CA LEU A 115 -2.46 -2.13 -5.30
C LEU A 115 -3.15 -0.78 -5.50
N GLY A 116 -2.74 0.20 -4.69
CA GLY A 116 -2.88 1.61 -5.05
C GLY A 116 -1.76 1.98 -6.01
N ARG A 117 -2.10 2.52 -7.18
CA ARG A 117 -1.13 2.88 -8.23
C ARG A 117 -1.37 4.28 -8.72
N ALA A 118 -0.30 5.04 -8.88
CA ALA A 118 -0.32 6.35 -9.54
C ALA A 118 0.93 6.51 -10.40
N ARG A 119 0.77 7.08 -11.59
CA ARG A 119 1.89 7.35 -12.49
C ARG A 119 1.65 8.61 -13.33
N MET A 120 2.74 9.29 -13.62
CA MET A 120 2.72 10.39 -14.60
C MET A 120 3.00 9.82 -16.00
N ARG A 121 2.07 10.03 -16.92
CA ARG A 121 2.22 9.61 -18.31
C ARG A 121 1.79 10.76 -19.23
N ASP A 122 2.69 11.20 -20.12
CA ASP A 122 2.44 12.27 -21.07
C ASP A 122 1.85 13.55 -20.43
N GLY A 123 2.37 13.91 -19.25
CA GLY A 123 1.91 15.07 -18.48
C GLY A 123 0.56 14.88 -17.76
N LYS A 124 -0.03 13.68 -17.81
CA LYS A 124 -1.29 13.35 -17.12
C LYS A 124 -1.03 12.38 -16.00
N LEU A 125 -1.70 12.59 -14.88
CA LEU A 125 -1.66 11.69 -13.73
C LEU A 125 -2.76 10.63 -13.87
N GLU A 126 -2.36 9.37 -13.97
CA GLU A 126 -3.24 8.20 -13.92
C GLU A 126 -3.17 7.60 -12.52
N ALA A 127 -4.31 7.31 -11.90
CA ALA A 127 -4.33 6.68 -10.58
C ALA A 127 -5.55 5.77 -10.42
N GLY A 128 -5.43 4.74 -9.57
CA GLY A 128 -6.50 3.81 -9.25
C GLY A 128 -6.10 2.76 -8.24
N VAL A 129 -7.09 2.01 -7.75
CA VAL A 129 -6.93 0.90 -6.81
C VAL A 129 -7.56 -0.35 -7.43
N PHE A 130 -6.76 -1.40 -7.59
CA PHE A 130 -7.22 -2.63 -8.24
C PHE A 130 -6.55 -3.88 -7.67
N PRO A 131 -7.25 -5.02 -7.64
CA PRO A 131 -6.59 -6.33 -7.63
C PRO A 131 -5.68 -6.43 -8.85
N THR A 132 -4.42 -6.70 -8.62
CA THR A 132 -3.39 -6.65 -9.67
C THR A 132 -2.58 -7.93 -9.68
N LEU A 133 -2.40 -8.51 -10.87
CA LEU A 133 -1.49 -9.63 -11.10
C LEU A 133 -0.04 -9.12 -11.04
N VAL A 134 0.68 -9.51 -10.01
CA VAL A 134 2.08 -9.14 -9.80
C VAL A 134 2.95 -10.37 -10.03
N ASN A 135 3.86 -10.28 -11.00
CA ASN A 135 4.78 -11.38 -11.29
C ASN A 135 5.59 -11.74 -10.04
N HIS A 136 5.77 -13.05 -9.76
CA HIS A 136 6.43 -13.54 -8.54
C HIS A 136 7.89 -13.09 -8.38
N THR A 137 8.54 -12.61 -9.46
CA THR A 137 9.90 -12.06 -9.41
C THR A 137 9.96 -10.65 -8.80
N TYR A 138 8.83 -9.93 -8.80
CA TYR A 138 8.76 -8.58 -8.23
C TYR A 138 8.66 -8.61 -6.71
N LEU A 139 9.28 -7.65 -6.05
CA LEU A 139 9.29 -7.54 -4.59
C LEU A 139 7.87 -7.42 -4.00
N LEU A 140 6.98 -6.67 -4.65
CA LEU A 140 5.58 -6.52 -4.19
C LEU A 140 4.84 -7.86 -4.12
N ALA A 141 5.12 -8.82 -5.02
CA ALA A 141 4.48 -10.14 -4.99
C ALA A 141 4.83 -10.93 -3.72
N ARG A 142 6.00 -10.67 -3.12
CA ARG A 142 6.53 -11.38 -1.95
C ARG A 142 6.09 -10.79 -0.62
N VAL A 143 5.43 -9.64 -0.63
CA VAL A 143 4.92 -9.00 0.59
C VAL A 143 3.70 -9.78 1.08
N GLY A 144 3.86 -10.56 2.15
CA GLY A 144 2.83 -11.43 2.71
C GLY A 144 2.25 -10.90 4.02
N GLY A 145 1.21 -11.59 4.54
CA GLY A 145 0.56 -11.27 5.81
C GLY A 145 0.03 -9.83 5.86
N ALA A 146 0.05 -9.22 7.02
CA ALA A 146 -0.40 -7.84 7.24
C ALA A 146 0.65 -6.76 6.91
N TYR A 147 1.73 -7.14 6.22
CA TYR A 147 2.77 -6.18 5.82
C TYR A 147 2.30 -5.28 4.69
N ASN A 148 2.81 -4.05 4.72
CA ASN A 148 2.64 -3.05 3.68
C ASN A 148 3.94 -2.86 2.91
N ALA A 149 3.84 -2.33 1.69
CA ALA A 149 4.99 -1.92 0.92
C ALA A 149 4.62 -0.80 -0.05
N VAL A 150 5.58 0.08 -0.31
CA VAL A 150 5.45 1.14 -1.31
C VAL A 150 6.69 1.12 -2.19
N ARG A 151 6.49 1.07 -3.50
CA ARG A 151 7.51 1.29 -4.50
C ARG A 151 7.33 2.68 -5.10
N VAL A 152 8.40 3.45 -5.10
CA VAL A 152 8.46 4.78 -5.70
C VAL A 152 9.52 4.77 -6.79
N GLU A 153 9.20 5.30 -7.95
CA GLU A 153 10.13 5.46 -9.06
C GLU A 153 10.48 6.94 -9.24
N GLY A 154 11.75 7.26 -9.07
CA GLY A 154 12.29 8.59 -9.29
C GLY A 154 13.19 8.63 -10.51
N ASN A 155 13.22 9.77 -11.22
CA ASN A 155 14.00 9.91 -12.45
C ASN A 155 15.52 9.80 -12.25
N ALA A 156 16.03 10.08 -11.07
CA ALA A 156 17.45 10.04 -10.74
C ALA A 156 17.82 8.85 -9.86
N VAL A 157 17.01 8.56 -8.83
CA VAL A 157 17.27 7.47 -7.88
C VAL A 157 16.87 6.09 -8.43
N GLY A 158 16.02 6.06 -9.47
CA GLY A 158 15.42 4.82 -9.94
C GLY A 158 14.34 4.30 -8.99
N SER A 159 14.30 2.99 -8.79
CA SER A 159 13.28 2.32 -7.97
C SER A 159 13.68 2.24 -6.50
N LEU A 160 12.89 2.87 -5.65
CA LEU A 160 12.98 2.74 -4.19
C LEU A 160 11.83 1.85 -3.69
N PHE A 161 12.14 0.92 -2.79
CA PHE A 161 11.17 0.01 -2.19
C PHE A 161 11.20 0.11 -0.67
N LEU A 162 10.08 0.48 -0.06
CA LEU A 162 9.88 0.54 1.38
C LEU A 162 8.92 -0.57 1.78
N HIS A 163 9.30 -1.36 2.78
CA HIS A 163 8.53 -2.50 3.24
C HIS A 163 8.57 -2.58 4.77
N GLY A 164 7.43 -2.86 5.39
CA GLY A 164 7.32 -2.97 6.83
C GLY A 164 5.88 -3.12 7.33
N LEU A 165 5.70 -3.08 8.65
CA LEU A 165 4.39 -3.00 9.26
C LEU A 165 3.87 -1.56 9.13
N GLY A 166 2.74 -1.39 8.46
CA GLY A 166 2.09 -0.09 8.26
C GLY A 166 1.29 0.37 9.48
N ALA A 167 0.73 -0.58 10.25
CA ALA A 167 -0.12 -0.37 11.41
C ALA A 167 0.26 -1.30 12.56
N GLY A 168 -0.35 -1.09 13.73
CA GLY A 168 -0.11 -1.82 14.96
C GLY A 168 0.49 -0.92 16.05
N SER A 169 0.43 -1.34 17.32
CA SER A 169 0.83 -0.53 18.48
C SER A 169 2.28 -0.06 18.40
N LEU A 170 3.22 -0.98 18.23
CA LEU A 170 4.66 -0.65 18.17
C LEU A 170 5.05 0.14 16.91
N PRO A 171 4.63 -0.23 15.68
CA PRO A 171 4.92 0.56 14.48
C PRO A 171 4.36 1.98 14.54
N THR A 172 3.16 2.15 15.10
CA THR A 172 2.55 3.47 15.29
C THR A 172 3.31 4.28 16.34
N ALA A 173 3.62 3.71 17.49
CA ALA A 173 4.41 4.36 18.53
C ALA A 173 5.80 4.78 18.02
N SER A 174 6.45 3.93 17.23
CA SER A 174 7.74 4.24 16.59
C SER A 174 7.65 5.46 15.67
N ALA A 175 6.58 5.57 14.86
CA ALA A 175 6.38 6.71 13.98
C ALA A 175 6.15 8.02 14.77
N VAL A 176 5.26 7.98 15.78
CA VAL A 176 5.00 9.13 16.67
C VAL A 176 6.27 9.59 17.38
N LEU A 177 7.05 8.65 17.93
CA LEU A 177 8.31 8.98 18.61
C LEU A 177 9.33 9.59 17.62
N GLY A 178 9.39 9.08 16.40
CA GLY A 178 10.22 9.65 15.33
C GLY A 178 9.87 11.10 15.03
N ASP A 179 8.59 11.44 14.94
CA ASP A 179 8.11 12.81 14.73
C ASP A 179 8.45 13.73 15.92
N LEU A 180 8.27 13.27 17.16
CA LEU A 180 8.64 14.03 18.37
C LEU A 180 10.14 14.31 18.41
N ILE A 181 10.99 13.33 18.08
CA ILE A 181 12.44 13.53 18.01
C ILE A 181 12.81 14.53 16.91
N SER A 182 12.16 14.48 15.75
CA SER A 182 12.37 15.43 14.65
C SER A 182 12.05 16.87 15.08
N ILE A 183 10.92 17.08 15.74
CA ILE A 183 10.52 18.40 16.28
C ILE A 183 11.53 18.90 17.31
N ALA A 184 11.97 18.07 18.25
CA ALA A 184 12.95 18.43 19.25
C ALA A 184 14.30 18.86 18.64
N ARG A 185 14.75 18.15 17.59
CA ARG A 185 15.99 18.50 16.87
C ARG A 185 15.89 19.80 16.09
N GLN A 186 14.73 20.12 15.53
CA GLN A 186 14.49 21.39 14.84
C GLN A 186 14.53 22.56 15.82
N ASN A 187 13.88 22.42 16.99
CA ASN A 187 13.87 23.48 18.01
C ASN A 187 15.26 23.75 18.61
N ASN A 188 16.10 22.72 18.76
CA ASN A 188 17.47 22.89 19.25
C ASN A 188 18.43 23.55 18.23
N LYS A 189 18.05 23.67 16.96
CA LYS A 189 18.83 24.40 15.95
C LYS A 189 18.50 25.88 15.89
N LEU A 190 17.50 26.34 16.63
CA LEU A 190 17.05 27.73 16.70
C LEU A 190 17.65 28.47 17.93
N ASN A 191 18.42 27.79 18.78
CA ASN A 191 19.21 28.30 19.88
C ASN A 191 20.71 28.16 19.56
#